data_54e87732136f650c2caf74e52b09b8ad
#
_entry.id   54e87732136f650c2caf74e52b09b8ad
#
_cell.length_a   1.000
_cell.length_b   1.000
_cell.length_c   1.000
_cell.angle_alpha   90.00
_cell.angle_beta   90.00
_cell.angle_gamma   90.00
#
_symmetry.space_group_name_H-M   'P 1'
#
loop_
_entity.id
_entity.type
_entity.pdbx_description
1 polymer ?
#
loop_
_entity_poly.entity_id
_entity_poly.type
_entity_poly.pdbx_seq_one_letter_code
_entity_poly.pdbx_strand_id
1 'polypeptide(L)' 'MYRIVFDPKISRFVVQLLVWHLFWRDCHRETTDSRERITFGTYSDAAKWVASTGLKEAYAEQAQRTMYRSLYPRTR' A
#
# COMPACT_ATOMS: atom_id res chain seq x y z
N MET A 1 1.48 -5.52 3.58
CA MET A 1 2.95 -5.40 3.76
C MET A 1 3.59 -4.75 2.56
N TYR A 2 4.48 -3.81 2.80
CA TYR A 2 5.18 -3.07 1.75
C TYR A 2 6.67 -3.33 1.81
N ARG A 3 7.34 -3.17 0.68
CA ARG A 3 8.79 -3.13 0.64
C ARG A 3 9.26 -2.04 -0.31
N ILE A 4 10.48 -1.57 -0.12
CA ILE A 4 11.10 -0.54 -0.94
C ILE A 4 12.25 -1.18 -1.69
N VAL A 5 12.25 -1.04 -3.02
CA VAL A 5 13.26 -1.63 -3.91
C VAL A 5 13.85 -0.54 -4.78
N PHE A 6 15.18 -0.53 -4.90
CA PHE A 6 15.84 0.40 -5.81
C PHE A 6 15.79 -0.16 -7.24
N ASP A 7 15.28 0.63 -8.16
CA ASP A 7 15.27 0.28 -9.59
C ASP A 7 16.38 1.05 -10.30
N PRO A 8 17.45 0.37 -10.72
CA PRO A 8 18.57 1.02 -11.37
C PRO A 8 18.23 1.58 -12.76
N LYS A 9 17.20 1.06 -13.41
CA LYS A 9 16.80 1.55 -14.74
C LYS A 9 16.31 2.99 -14.70
N ILE A 10 15.61 3.35 -13.65
CA ILE A 10 15.09 4.70 -13.45
C ILE A 10 15.82 5.46 -12.36
N SER A 11 16.78 4.82 -11.68
CA SER A 11 17.53 5.39 -10.55
C SER A 11 16.62 5.95 -9.45
N ARG A 12 15.57 5.22 -9.13
CA ARG A 12 14.60 5.62 -8.11
C ARG A 12 14.18 4.43 -7.26
N PHE A 13 13.68 4.74 -6.07
CA PHE A 13 13.13 3.73 -5.17
C PHE A 13 11.67 3.49 -5.49
N VAL A 14 11.30 2.23 -5.67
CA VAL A 14 9.95 1.79 -6.00
C VAL A 14 9.33 1.12 -4.79
N VAL A 15 8.09 1.45 -4.49
CA VAL A 15 7.35 0.80 -3.40
C VAL A 15 6.54 -0.35 -3.97
N GLN A 16 6.61 -1.51 -3.32
CA GLN A 16 5.87 -2.69 -3.71
C GLN A 16 4.99 -3.19 -2.58
N LEU A 17 3.86 -3.75 -2.94
CA LEU A 17 2.89 -4.33 -2.02
C LEU A 17 2.87 -5.84 -2.19
N LEU A 18 2.86 -6.57 -1.08
CA LEU A 18 2.70 -8.02 -1.10
C LEU A 18 1.22 -8.35 -1.31
N VAL A 19 0.93 -9.06 -2.40
CA VAL A 19 -0.43 -9.43 -2.79
C VAL A 19 -0.67 -10.89 -2.43
N TRP A 20 -1.70 -11.14 -1.61
CA TRP A 20 -2.15 -12.48 -1.22
C TRP A 20 -1.05 -13.36 -0.61
N HIS A 21 -0.01 -12.72 -0.05
CA HIS A 21 1.18 -13.41 0.49
C HIS A 21 1.91 -14.28 -0.53
N LEU A 22 1.69 -14.02 -1.83
CA LEU A 22 2.25 -14.82 -2.92
C LEU A 22 3.28 -14.08 -3.76
N PHE A 23 3.05 -12.81 -4.07
CA PHE A 23 3.96 -12.07 -4.94
C PHE A 23 3.95 -10.58 -4.63
N TRP A 24 5.01 -9.90 -5.05
CA TRP A 24 5.16 -8.45 -4.89
C TRP A 24 4.67 -7.73 -6.13
N ARG A 25 3.94 -6.66 -5.92
CA ARG A 25 3.39 -5.84 -7.00
C ARG A 25 3.75 -4.38 -6.77
N ASP A 26 4.15 -3.68 -7.84
CA ASP A 26 4.43 -2.25 -7.78
C ASP A 26 3.17 -1.47 -7.40
N CYS A 27 3.32 -0.54 -6.47
CA CYS A 27 2.25 0.37 -6.13
C CYS A 27 2.08 1.42 -7.23
N HIS A 28 0.82 1.76 -7.52
CA HIS A 28 0.48 2.73 -8.55
C HIS A 28 -0.44 3.80 -7.98
N ARG A 29 -0.32 5.00 -8.56
CA ARG A 29 -1.24 6.10 -8.30
C ARG A 29 -2.08 6.29 -9.55
N GLU A 30 -3.40 6.33 -9.39
CA GLU A 30 -4.28 6.62 -10.51
C GLU A 30 -4.33 8.12 -10.73
N THR A 31 -4.10 8.53 -11.98
CA THR A 31 -4.28 9.90 -12.43
C THR A 31 -5.44 9.95 -13.42
N THR A 32 -5.84 11.14 -13.83
CA THR A 32 -6.96 11.32 -14.76
C THR A 32 -6.77 10.53 -16.05
N ASP A 33 -5.54 10.45 -16.55
CA ASP A 33 -5.26 9.87 -17.85
C ASP A 33 -4.49 8.56 -17.82
N SER A 34 -3.91 8.19 -16.67
CA SER A 34 -3.04 7.01 -16.61
C SER A 34 -2.82 6.54 -15.18
N ARG A 35 -2.15 5.40 -15.04
CA ARG A 35 -1.66 4.90 -13.77
C ARG A 35 -0.15 5.12 -13.71
N GLU A 36 0.30 5.80 -12.68
CA GLU A 36 1.72 6.05 -12.47
C GLU A 36 2.26 5.20 -11.34
N ARG A 37 3.41 4.58 -11.56
CA ARG A 37 4.10 3.83 -10.52
C ARG A 37 4.62 4.80 -9.45
N ILE A 38 4.42 4.44 -8.18
CA ILE A 38 4.87 5.27 -7.07
C ILE A 38 6.37 5.07 -6.86
N THR A 39 7.13 6.13 -7.09
CA THR A 39 8.58 6.12 -6.96
C THR A 39 9.07 7.34 -6.19
N PHE A 40 10.26 7.22 -5.58
CA PHE A 40 10.87 8.27 -4.78
C PHE A 40 12.36 8.38 -5.10
N GLY A 41 12.89 9.60 -4.98
CA GLY A 41 14.30 9.84 -5.21
C GLY A 41 15.19 9.34 -4.06
N THR A 42 14.65 9.21 -2.85
CA THR A 42 15.39 8.75 -1.68
C THR A 42 14.65 7.65 -0.95
N TYR A 43 15.39 6.78 -0.26
CA TYR A 43 14.80 5.75 0.58
C TYR A 43 13.95 6.36 1.71
N SER A 44 14.44 7.46 2.30
CA SER A 44 13.74 8.13 3.40
C SER A 44 12.33 8.58 2.98
N ASP A 45 12.18 9.16 1.81
CA ASP A 45 10.87 9.59 1.31
C ASP A 45 9.94 8.40 1.07
N ALA A 46 10.47 7.32 0.50
CA ALA A 46 9.72 6.10 0.30
C ALA A 46 9.25 5.52 1.63
N ALA A 47 10.11 5.48 2.63
CA ALA A 47 9.79 4.98 3.96
C ALA A 47 8.69 5.81 4.64
N LYS A 48 8.74 7.13 4.49
CA LYS A 48 7.68 8.01 5.02
C LYS A 48 6.34 7.73 4.37
N TRP A 49 6.33 7.53 3.06
CA TRP A 49 5.11 7.20 2.34
C TRP A 49 4.53 5.86 2.79
N VAL A 50 5.37 4.85 2.94
CA VAL A 50 4.96 3.52 3.40
C VAL A 50 4.36 3.60 4.81
N ALA A 51 5.00 4.32 5.72
CA ALA A 51 4.51 4.47 7.08
C ALA A 51 3.13 5.15 7.10
N SER A 52 2.95 6.21 6.34
CA SER A 52 1.68 6.93 6.25
C SER A 52 0.58 6.07 5.62
N THR A 53 0.87 5.41 4.51
CA THR A 53 -0.11 4.59 3.78
C THR A 53 -0.47 3.33 4.55
N GLY A 54 0.52 2.69 5.15
CA GLY A 54 0.29 1.51 5.97
C GLY A 54 -0.65 1.78 7.13
N LEU A 55 -0.51 2.93 7.79
CA LEU A 55 -1.41 3.33 8.85
C LEU A 55 -2.84 3.54 8.34
N LYS A 56 -3.00 4.21 7.21
CA LYS A 56 -4.32 4.44 6.61
C LYS A 56 -5.02 3.13 6.27
N GLU A 57 -4.29 2.18 5.72
CA GLU A 57 -4.84 0.86 5.38
C GLU A 57 -5.24 0.09 6.64
N ALA A 58 -4.44 0.15 7.68
CA ALA A 58 -4.75 -0.50 8.94
C ALA A 58 -6.04 0.05 9.55
N TYR A 59 -6.21 1.37 9.54
CA TYR A 59 -7.43 1.99 10.02
C TYR A 59 -8.64 1.64 9.16
N ALA A 60 -8.48 1.61 7.85
CA ALA A 60 -9.57 1.26 6.93
C ALA A 60 -10.01 -0.20 7.15
N GLU A 61 -9.06 -1.10 7.31
CA GLU A 61 -9.35 -2.50 7.58
C GLU A 61 -10.08 -2.68 8.91
N GLN A 62 -9.64 -1.97 9.94
CA GLN A 62 -10.29 -2.01 11.24
C GLN A 62 -11.71 -1.48 11.18
N ALA A 63 -11.93 -0.39 10.45
CA ALA A 63 -13.26 0.18 10.26
C ALA A 63 -14.19 -0.79 9.54
N GLN A 64 -13.69 -1.47 8.52
CA GLN A 64 -14.46 -2.50 7.80
C GLN A 64 -14.85 -3.65 8.71
N ARG A 65 -13.94 -4.12 9.53
CA ARG A 65 -14.21 -5.20 10.48
C ARG A 65 -15.30 -4.80 11.48
N THR A 66 -15.23 -3.58 11.98
CA THR A 66 -16.23 -3.06 12.91
C THR A 66 -17.58 -2.95 12.24
N MET A 67 -17.64 -2.44 11.03
CA MET A 67 -18.86 -2.33 10.26
C MET A 67 -19.47 -3.71 9.97
N TYR A 68 -18.64 -4.65 9.57
CA TYR A 68 -19.08 -6.01 9.29
C TYR A 68 -19.73 -6.64 10.52
N ARG A 69 -19.12 -6.48 11.70
CA ARG A 69 -19.67 -7.00 12.95
C ARG A 69 -21.03 -6.39 13.28
N SER A 70 -21.21 -5.11 12.99
CA SER A 70 -22.49 -4.44 13.21
C SER A 70 -23.60 -4.98 12.31
N LEU A 71 -23.25 -5.21 11.02
CA LEU A 71 -24.22 -5.67 10.03
C LEU A 71 -24.54 -7.16 10.16
N TYR A 72 -23.57 -7.95 10.60
CA TYR A 72 -23.70 -9.40 10.69
C TYR A 72 -23.24 -9.87 12.06
N PRO A 73 -24.03 -9.58 13.11
CA PRO A 73 -23.65 -10.01 14.45
C PRO A 73 -23.64 -11.54 14.53
N ARG A 74 -22.66 -12.05 15.24
CA ARG A 74 -22.61 -13.49 15.47
C ARG A 74 -23.69 -13.92 16.43
N THR A 75 -24.39 -14.94 16.03
CA THR A 75 -25.52 -15.49 16.80
C THR A 75 -25.14 -16.74 17.54
N ARG A 76 -24.00 -16.76 18.07
CA ARG A 76 -23.62 -17.95 18.85
C ARG A 76 -23.74 -17.71 20.27
#